data_4d3cd802d394b43b17c38cb3d91a85bf
#
_entry.id   4d3cd802d394b43b17c38cb3d91a85bf
#
_cell.length_a   1.000
_cell.length_b   1.000
_cell.length_c   1.000
_cell.angle_alpha   90.00
_cell.angle_beta   90.00
_cell.angle_gamma   90.00
#
_symmetry.space_group_name_H-M   'P 1'
#
loop_
_entity.id
_entity.type
_entity.pdbx_description
1 polymer ?
#
loop_
_entity_poly.entity_id
_entity_poly.type
_entity_poly.pdbx_seq_one_letter_code
_entity_poly.pdbx_strand_id
1 'polypeptide(L)'
;MAKTLYEWAGGVQAFERLIAAFYDRVEADVLLSPLFGGAVGEEHRDHVVAWWCEVFGGPGRYTDDLGGYERMVAKHRGLAITPEQRLRFATLMSVAADDAKLPQDPEFRSALVAYLEWGTRLAVHNSQPGAEVAEHAPVPKWGWGEAPPWEPVE
;
A
#
# COMPACT_ATOMS: atom_id res chain seq x y z
N MET A 1 12.64 14.05 17.08
CA MET A 1 11.58 13.08 16.72
C MET A 1 11.95 12.37 15.43
N ALA A 2 11.72 11.08 15.40
CA ALA A 2 11.95 10.32 14.17
C ALA A 2 11.03 10.81 13.05
N LYS A 3 11.52 10.79 11.81
CA LYS A 3 10.71 11.06 10.63
C LYS A 3 9.59 10.02 10.50
N THR A 4 8.49 10.41 9.88
CA THR A 4 7.49 9.43 9.46
C THR A 4 8.06 8.51 8.39
N LEU A 5 7.44 7.35 8.17
CA LEU A 5 7.82 6.47 7.05
C LEU A 5 7.73 7.22 5.72
N TYR A 6 6.72 8.08 5.56
CA TYR A 6 6.54 8.91 4.39
C TYR A 6 7.74 9.84 4.15
N GLU A 7 8.16 10.56 5.18
CA GLU A 7 9.31 11.48 5.08
C GLU A 7 10.61 10.71 4.83
N TRP A 8 10.81 9.60 5.52
CA TRP A 8 11.99 8.75 5.37
C TRP A 8 12.12 8.19 3.96
N ALA A 9 11.00 7.78 3.37
CA ALA A 9 10.98 7.25 1.99
C ALA A 9 11.35 8.30 0.93
N GLY A 10 11.12 9.57 1.20
CA GLY A 10 11.39 10.66 0.27
C GLY A 10 10.14 11.41 -0.22
N GLY A 11 9.03 11.27 0.48
CA GLY A 11 7.80 12.01 0.19
C GLY A 11 7.00 11.45 -0.98
N VAL A 12 6.10 12.24 -1.53
CA VAL A 12 5.15 11.80 -2.56
C VAL A 12 5.84 11.22 -3.79
N GLN A 13 6.96 11.78 -4.20
CA GLN A 13 7.68 11.32 -5.40
C GLN A 13 8.17 9.88 -5.25
N ALA A 14 8.60 9.49 -4.03
CA ALA A 14 9.00 8.11 -3.76
C ALA A 14 7.82 7.15 -3.92
N PHE A 15 6.65 7.52 -3.43
CA PHE A 15 5.44 6.68 -3.55
C PHE A 15 4.91 6.68 -4.98
N GLU A 16 5.03 7.76 -5.73
CA GLU A 16 4.71 7.76 -7.17
C GLU A 16 5.58 6.75 -7.92
N ARG A 17 6.89 6.72 -7.65
CA ARG A 17 7.80 5.74 -8.26
C ARG A 17 7.45 4.31 -7.84
N LEU A 18 7.15 4.11 -6.56
CA LEU A 18 6.78 2.79 -6.03
C LEU A 18 5.54 2.24 -6.73
N ILE A 19 4.50 3.04 -6.80
CA ILE A 19 3.21 2.60 -7.35
C ILE A 19 3.30 2.41 -8.87
N ALA A 20 4.03 3.25 -9.57
CA ALA A 20 4.28 3.07 -10.99
C ALA A 20 5.02 1.75 -11.27
N ALA A 21 6.10 1.48 -10.55
CA ALA A 21 6.86 0.23 -10.68
C ALA A 21 6.02 -1.00 -10.34
N PHE A 22 5.19 -0.89 -9.29
CA PHE A 22 4.32 -1.98 -8.86
C PHE A 22 3.28 -2.33 -9.93
N TYR A 23 2.53 -1.35 -10.43
CA TYR A 23 1.48 -1.62 -11.41
C TYR A 23 2.01 -2.01 -12.77
N ASP A 24 3.20 -1.57 -13.15
CA ASP A 24 3.87 -2.08 -14.35
C ASP A 24 4.10 -3.60 -14.24
N ARG A 25 4.49 -4.08 -13.06
CA ARG A 25 4.62 -5.52 -12.80
C ARG A 25 3.27 -6.23 -12.75
N VAL A 26 2.26 -5.59 -12.15
CA VAL A 26 0.89 -6.16 -12.08
C VAL A 26 0.31 -6.36 -13.47
N GLU A 27 0.46 -5.39 -14.36
CA GLU A 27 -0.06 -5.50 -15.73
C GLU A 27 0.56 -6.67 -16.50
N ALA A 28 1.82 -7.00 -16.19
CA ALA A 28 2.54 -8.13 -16.79
C ALA A 28 2.32 -9.46 -16.03
N ASP A 29 1.61 -9.45 -14.91
CA ASP A 29 1.43 -10.63 -14.07
C ASP A 29 0.10 -11.32 -14.36
N VAL A 30 0.16 -12.59 -14.77
CA VAL A 30 -1.04 -13.35 -15.17
C VAL A 30 -2.01 -13.62 -14.01
N LEU A 31 -1.51 -13.61 -12.77
CA LEU A 31 -2.33 -13.88 -11.60
C LEU A 31 -3.06 -12.62 -11.11
N LEU A 32 -2.42 -11.45 -11.17
CA LEU A 32 -2.94 -10.20 -10.64
C LEU A 32 -3.64 -9.33 -11.69
N SER A 33 -3.20 -9.34 -12.94
CA SER A 33 -3.78 -8.45 -13.96
C SER A 33 -5.30 -8.59 -14.10
N PRO A 34 -5.91 -9.79 -13.98
CA PRO A 34 -7.37 -9.92 -14.05
C PRO A 34 -8.13 -9.16 -12.97
N LEU A 35 -7.55 -8.96 -11.78
CA LEU A 35 -8.19 -8.19 -10.70
C LEU A 35 -8.36 -6.71 -11.07
N PHE A 36 -7.57 -6.22 -12.01
CA PHE A 36 -7.54 -4.81 -12.42
C PHE A 36 -8.05 -4.59 -13.85
N GLY A 37 -8.65 -5.61 -14.47
CA GLY A 37 -9.13 -5.52 -15.83
C GLY A 37 -8.04 -5.49 -16.90
N GLY A 38 -6.83 -5.92 -16.56
CA GLY A 38 -5.69 -6.01 -17.48
C GLY A 38 -4.79 -4.78 -17.50
N ALA A 39 -5.34 -3.59 -17.56
CA ALA A 39 -4.60 -2.33 -17.56
C ALA A 39 -4.96 -1.48 -16.34
N VAL A 40 -3.97 -0.84 -15.73
CA VAL A 40 -4.16 0.02 -14.57
C VAL A 40 -3.96 1.47 -14.97
N GLY A 41 -5.05 2.23 -15.03
CA GLY A 41 -5.04 3.63 -15.47
C GLY A 41 -4.39 4.59 -14.47
N GLU A 42 -4.06 5.78 -14.95
CA GLU A 42 -3.38 6.80 -14.15
C GLU A 42 -4.21 7.28 -12.96
N GLU A 43 -5.52 7.41 -13.10
CA GLU A 43 -6.41 7.80 -12.00
C GLU A 43 -6.37 6.81 -10.85
N HIS A 44 -6.44 5.51 -11.16
CA HIS A 44 -6.33 4.46 -10.13
C HIS A 44 -4.97 4.50 -9.43
N ARG A 45 -3.90 4.65 -10.21
CA ARG A 45 -2.54 4.74 -9.66
C ARG A 45 -2.39 5.96 -8.75
N ASP A 46 -2.93 7.11 -9.15
CA ASP A 46 -2.91 8.33 -8.33
C ASP A 46 -3.65 8.15 -7.00
N HIS A 47 -4.81 7.51 -7.02
CA HIS A 47 -5.58 7.23 -5.80
C HIS A 47 -4.81 6.30 -4.86
N VAL A 48 -4.13 5.32 -5.40
CA VAL A 48 -3.30 4.39 -4.60
C VAL A 48 -2.08 5.11 -4.01
N VAL A 49 -1.44 6.01 -4.77
CA VAL A 49 -0.36 6.85 -4.23
C VAL A 49 -0.86 7.65 -3.02
N ALA A 50 -2.02 8.30 -3.15
CA ALA A 50 -2.61 9.07 -2.05
C ALA A 50 -2.88 8.22 -0.82
N TRP A 51 -3.38 6.99 -1.01
CA TRP A 51 -3.60 6.04 0.08
C TRP A 51 -2.30 5.69 0.81
N TRP A 52 -1.28 5.28 0.07
CA TRP A 52 0.01 4.89 0.65
C TRP A 52 0.68 6.06 1.38
N CYS A 53 0.64 7.27 0.80
CA CYS A 53 1.17 8.46 1.44
C CYS A 53 0.49 8.72 2.78
N GLU A 54 -0.83 8.67 2.82
CA GLU A 54 -1.60 8.91 4.05
C GLU A 54 -1.32 7.85 5.10
N VAL A 55 -1.33 6.58 4.72
CA VAL A 55 -1.04 5.48 5.63
C VAL A 55 0.34 5.63 6.28
N PHE A 56 1.34 6.05 5.51
CA PHE A 56 2.72 6.13 5.99
C PHE A 56 3.08 7.47 6.64
N GLY A 57 2.08 8.27 6.97
CA GLY A 57 2.25 9.49 7.76
C GLY A 57 2.39 10.77 6.95
N GLY A 58 2.06 10.73 5.67
CA GLY A 58 2.00 11.89 4.79
C GLY A 58 0.64 12.59 4.80
N PRO A 59 0.37 13.42 3.76
CA PRO A 59 -0.88 14.16 3.69
C PRO A 59 -2.13 13.28 3.68
N GLY A 60 -3.20 13.74 4.35
CA GLY A 60 -4.48 13.05 4.45
C GLY A 60 -5.39 13.19 3.23
N ARG A 61 -4.82 13.21 2.03
CA ARG A 61 -5.56 13.46 0.79
C ARG A 61 -6.61 12.38 0.50
N TYR A 62 -6.34 11.13 0.82
CA TYR A 62 -7.30 10.06 0.57
C TYR A 62 -8.56 10.24 1.41
N THR A 63 -8.40 10.59 2.67
CA THR A 63 -9.52 10.90 3.57
C THR A 63 -10.26 12.15 3.14
N ASP A 64 -9.54 13.23 2.84
CA ASP A 64 -10.11 14.54 2.60
C ASP A 64 -10.78 14.67 1.23
N ASP A 65 -10.18 14.08 0.19
CA ASP A 65 -10.58 14.34 -1.20
C ASP A 65 -11.07 13.11 -1.96
N LEU A 66 -10.74 11.89 -1.51
CA LEU A 66 -10.94 10.67 -2.29
C LEU A 66 -11.91 9.66 -1.68
N GLY A 67 -12.62 10.03 -0.62
CA GLY A 67 -13.68 9.20 -0.05
C GLY A 67 -13.28 8.34 1.16
N GLY A 68 -12.02 8.40 1.59
CA GLY A 68 -11.56 7.75 2.81
C GLY A 68 -11.63 6.23 2.81
N TYR A 69 -11.59 5.66 4.00
CA TYR A 69 -11.59 4.20 4.20
C TYR A 69 -12.82 3.51 3.59
N GLU A 70 -13.99 4.14 3.66
CA GLU A 70 -15.23 3.61 3.10
C GLU A 70 -15.09 3.34 1.60
N ARG A 71 -14.46 4.24 0.85
CA ARG A 71 -14.21 4.06 -0.57
C ARG A 71 -13.25 2.91 -0.84
N MET A 72 -12.21 2.77 -0.03
CA MET A 72 -11.26 1.66 -0.15
C MET A 72 -11.98 0.31 0.05
N VAL A 73 -12.82 0.21 1.06
CA VAL A 73 -13.65 -0.97 1.30
C VAL A 73 -14.55 -1.27 0.11
N ALA A 74 -15.25 -0.24 -0.42
CA ALA A 74 -16.16 -0.40 -1.55
C ALA A 74 -15.46 -0.96 -2.80
N LYS A 75 -14.22 -0.53 -3.06
CA LYS A 75 -13.42 -1.01 -4.19
C LYS A 75 -13.02 -2.48 -4.09
N HIS A 76 -12.94 -3.02 -2.88
CA HIS A 76 -12.56 -4.41 -2.66
C HIS A 76 -13.75 -5.36 -2.59
N ARG A 77 -14.98 -4.85 -2.39
CA ARG A 77 -16.17 -5.70 -2.29
C ARG A 77 -16.33 -6.58 -3.52
N GLY A 78 -16.49 -7.88 -3.27
CA GLY A 78 -16.80 -8.85 -4.31
C GLY A 78 -15.63 -9.27 -5.19
N LEU A 79 -14.42 -8.79 -4.96
CA LEU A 79 -13.25 -9.19 -5.75
C LEU A 79 -12.83 -10.64 -5.48
N ALA A 80 -13.21 -11.20 -4.33
CA ALA A 80 -12.89 -12.58 -3.94
C ALA A 80 -11.39 -12.89 -4.08
N ILE A 81 -10.56 -12.01 -3.55
CA ILE A 81 -9.10 -12.15 -3.61
C ILE A 81 -8.67 -13.48 -2.95
N THR A 82 -7.85 -14.25 -3.65
CA THR A 82 -7.34 -15.53 -3.15
C THR A 82 -6.07 -15.34 -2.33
N PRO A 83 -5.71 -16.32 -1.46
CA PRO A 83 -4.43 -16.31 -0.76
C PRO A 83 -3.21 -16.23 -1.69
N GLU A 84 -3.29 -16.85 -2.86
CA GLU A 84 -2.20 -16.81 -3.86
C GLU A 84 -2.04 -15.41 -4.45
N GLN A 85 -3.15 -14.76 -4.78
CA GLN A 85 -3.14 -13.37 -5.26
C GLN A 85 -2.58 -12.43 -4.20
N ARG A 86 -2.99 -12.61 -2.95
CA ARG A 86 -2.46 -11.83 -1.82
C ARG A 86 -0.94 -11.93 -1.73
N LEU A 87 -0.41 -13.14 -1.73
CA LEU A 87 1.03 -13.35 -1.61
C LEU A 87 1.79 -12.75 -2.80
N ARG A 88 1.24 -12.91 -4.00
CA ARG A 88 1.83 -12.32 -5.21
C ARG A 88 1.84 -10.79 -5.13
N PHE A 89 0.76 -10.17 -4.68
CA PHE A 89 0.67 -8.74 -4.48
C PHE A 89 1.75 -8.24 -3.51
N ALA A 90 1.86 -8.85 -2.34
CA ALA A 90 2.85 -8.49 -1.34
C ALA A 90 4.28 -8.66 -1.87
N THR A 91 4.55 -9.74 -2.58
CA THR A 91 5.86 -10.02 -3.18
C THR A 91 6.21 -8.97 -4.24
N LEU A 92 5.30 -8.68 -5.15
CA LEU A 92 5.54 -7.69 -6.21
C LEU A 92 5.74 -6.29 -5.66
N MET A 93 5.02 -5.91 -4.60
CA MET A 93 5.21 -4.60 -3.97
C MET A 93 6.59 -4.50 -3.32
N SER A 94 7.06 -5.54 -2.67
CA SER A 94 8.40 -5.58 -2.09
C SER A 94 9.49 -5.45 -3.17
N VAL A 95 9.31 -6.14 -4.29
CA VAL A 95 10.24 -6.02 -5.45
C VAL A 95 10.15 -4.62 -6.07
N ALA A 96 8.95 -4.06 -6.20
CA ALA A 96 8.75 -2.71 -6.72
C ALA A 96 9.45 -1.65 -5.86
N ALA A 97 9.53 -1.87 -4.55
CA ALA A 97 10.29 -0.98 -3.66
C ALA A 97 11.79 -0.94 -4.03
N ASP A 98 12.35 -2.08 -4.46
CA ASP A 98 13.72 -2.12 -4.98
C ASP A 98 13.83 -1.39 -6.32
N ASP A 99 12.90 -1.64 -7.24
CA ASP A 99 12.87 -0.97 -8.55
C ASP A 99 12.79 0.55 -8.40
N ALA A 100 11.99 1.02 -7.45
CA ALA A 100 11.78 2.45 -7.20
C ALA A 100 12.87 3.08 -6.32
N LYS A 101 13.86 2.28 -5.91
CA LYS A 101 14.99 2.73 -5.08
C LYS A 101 14.54 3.37 -3.76
N LEU A 102 13.53 2.77 -3.10
CA LEU A 102 13.16 3.16 -1.76
C LEU A 102 14.28 2.80 -0.77
N PRO A 103 14.30 3.40 0.44
CA PRO A 103 15.33 3.09 1.42
C PRO A 103 15.49 1.59 1.65
N GLN A 104 16.74 1.12 1.75
CA GLN A 104 17.07 -0.30 1.89
C GLN A 104 17.42 -0.69 3.32
N ASP A 105 17.33 0.24 4.25
CA ASP A 105 17.56 -0.06 5.66
C ASP A 105 16.51 -1.08 6.15
N PRO A 106 16.92 -2.01 7.03
CA PRO A 106 16.02 -3.08 7.48
C PRO A 106 14.80 -2.54 8.23
N GLU A 107 14.93 -1.42 8.93
CA GLU A 107 13.84 -0.81 9.70
C GLU A 107 12.70 -0.34 8.78
N PHE A 108 13.02 0.38 7.71
CA PHE A 108 12.01 0.82 6.74
C PHE A 108 11.38 -0.37 6.02
N ARG A 109 12.21 -1.30 5.55
CA ARG A 109 11.71 -2.48 4.82
C ARG A 109 10.88 -3.40 5.72
N SER A 110 11.22 -3.53 6.99
CA SER A 110 10.39 -4.27 7.95
C SER A 110 9.04 -3.61 8.15
N ALA A 111 8.99 -2.29 8.28
CA ALA A 111 7.73 -1.57 8.39
C ALA A 111 6.85 -1.72 7.14
N LEU A 112 7.46 -1.64 5.96
CA LEU A 112 6.78 -1.84 4.68
C LEU A 112 6.16 -3.24 4.59
N VAL A 113 6.95 -4.27 4.90
CA VAL A 113 6.48 -5.67 4.85
C VAL A 113 5.41 -5.93 5.89
N ALA A 114 5.53 -5.36 7.09
CA ALA A 114 4.50 -5.48 8.12
C ALA A 114 3.17 -4.88 7.67
N TYR A 115 3.20 -3.74 7.02
CA TYR A 115 1.99 -3.15 6.43
C TYR A 115 1.40 -4.04 5.34
N LEU A 116 2.22 -4.55 4.43
CA LEU A 116 1.78 -5.45 3.37
C LEU A 116 1.13 -6.71 3.93
N GLU A 117 1.73 -7.30 4.96
CA GLU A 117 1.18 -8.49 5.62
C GLU A 117 -0.20 -8.21 6.21
N TRP A 118 -0.35 -7.12 6.94
CA TRP A 118 -1.61 -6.73 7.54
C TRP A 118 -2.65 -6.31 6.49
N GLY A 119 -2.28 -5.39 5.60
CA GLY A 119 -3.21 -4.79 4.65
C GLY A 119 -3.72 -5.77 3.60
N THR A 120 -2.86 -6.64 3.09
CA THR A 120 -3.27 -7.64 2.10
C THR A 120 -4.16 -8.72 2.70
N ARG A 121 -3.94 -9.13 3.94
CA ARG A 121 -4.83 -10.07 4.62
C ARG A 121 -6.19 -9.46 4.89
N LEU A 122 -6.23 -8.18 5.28
CA LEU A 122 -7.47 -7.45 5.43
C LEU A 122 -8.24 -7.37 4.10
N ALA A 123 -7.54 -7.09 3.00
CA ALA A 123 -8.14 -7.04 1.66
C ALA A 123 -8.74 -8.40 1.25
N VAL A 124 -8.08 -9.50 1.55
CA VAL A 124 -8.64 -10.84 1.33
C VAL A 124 -9.97 -11.00 2.07
N HIS A 125 -9.98 -10.68 3.37
CA HIS A 125 -11.20 -10.79 4.18
C HIS A 125 -12.33 -9.92 3.62
N ASN A 126 -12.04 -8.64 3.36
CA ASN A 126 -13.04 -7.66 2.94
C ASN A 126 -13.58 -7.90 1.52
N SER A 127 -12.87 -8.65 0.71
CA SER A 127 -13.25 -8.94 -0.68
C SER A 127 -14.12 -10.18 -0.85
N GLN A 128 -14.30 -10.98 0.22
CA GLN A 128 -15.09 -12.20 0.13
C GLN A 128 -16.59 -11.89 0.08
N PRO A 129 -17.39 -12.68 -0.67
CA PRO A 129 -18.84 -12.52 -0.69
C PRO A 129 -19.42 -12.63 0.72
N GLY A 130 -20.27 -11.68 1.11
CA GLY A 130 -20.93 -11.69 2.43
C GLY A 130 -20.05 -11.35 3.62
N ALA A 131 -18.83 -10.85 3.38
CA ALA A 131 -17.94 -10.46 4.46
C ALA A 131 -18.53 -9.31 5.29
N GLU A 132 -18.43 -9.42 6.62
CA GLU A 132 -18.70 -8.31 7.51
C GLU A 132 -17.49 -7.38 7.55
N VAL A 133 -17.69 -6.12 7.18
CA VAL A 133 -16.63 -5.15 7.03
C VAL A 133 -16.95 -3.89 7.81
N ALA A 134 -15.97 -3.39 8.57
CA ALA A 134 -16.09 -2.09 9.22
C ALA A 134 -15.94 -0.98 8.17
N GLU A 135 -17.06 -0.33 7.80
CA GLU A 135 -17.08 0.67 6.73
C GLU A 135 -16.63 2.06 7.19
N HIS A 136 -16.83 2.38 8.47
CA HIS A 136 -16.63 3.72 9.02
C HIS A 136 -15.38 3.79 9.93
N ALA A 137 -14.29 3.21 9.46
CA ALA A 137 -13.02 3.31 10.16
C ALA A 137 -12.17 4.43 9.55
N PRO A 138 -11.22 4.99 10.31
CA PRO A 138 -10.23 5.90 9.72
C PRO A 138 -9.26 5.13 8.83
N VAL A 139 -8.62 5.83 7.89
CA VAL A 139 -7.48 5.28 7.15
C VAL A 139 -6.41 4.87 8.16
N PRO A 140 -5.86 3.65 8.07
CA PRO A 140 -4.85 3.21 9.02
C PRO A 140 -3.62 4.12 9.02
N LYS A 141 -3.00 4.25 10.18
CA LYS A 141 -1.73 4.98 10.34
C LYS A 141 -0.64 3.98 10.65
N TRP A 142 0.36 3.92 9.79
CA TRP A 142 1.46 2.99 9.95
C TRP A 142 2.74 3.71 10.35
N GLY A 143 3.46 3.16 11.29
CA GLY A 143 4.71 3.70 11.80
C GLY A 143 5.80 2.64 11.88
N TRP A 144 6.88 2.97 12.56
CA TRP A 144 8.08 2.14 12.66
C TRP A 144 7.90 0.88 13.52
N GLY A 145 6.89 0.84 14.39
CA GLY A 145 6.75 -0.22 15.37
C GLY A 145 7.84 -0.13 16.44
N GLU A 146 8.49 -1.27 16.71
CA GLU A 146 9.51 -1.37 17.75
C GLU A 146 10.93 -0.99 17.27
N ALA A 147 11.12 -0.80 15.99
CA ALA A 147 12.45 -0.61 15.41
C ALA A 147 12.48 0.59 14.46
N PRO A 148 12.48 1.82 15.01
CA PRO A 148 12.75 2.99 14.19
C PRO A 148 14.20 2.97 13.69
N PRO A 149 14.51 3.66 12.58
CA PRO A 149 15.86 3.66 12.04
C PRO A 149 16.86 4.24 13.05
N TRP A 150 18.03 3.65 13.09
CA TRP A 150 19.11 4.18 13.90
C TRP A 150 19.67 5.45 13.22
N GLU A 151 19.69 6.52 13.98
CA GLU A 151 20.32 7.76 13.55
C GLU A 151 21.58 7.98 14.40
N PRO A 152 22.73 8.32 13.77
CA PRO A 152 23.91 8.65 14.53
C PRO A 152 23.63 9.84 15.45
N VAL A 153 24.08 9.76 16.69
CA VAL A 153 24.02 10.88 17.61
C VAL A 153 25.12 11.86 17.18
N GLU A 154 24.76 13.07 16.80
CA GLU A 154 25.71 14.14 16.48
C GLU A 154 26.48 14.62 17.72
#